data_f7d714716ebc77df855d85f471475975
#
_entry.id   f7d714716ebc77df855d85f471475975
#
_cell.length_a   1.000
_cell.length_b   1.000
_cell.length_c   1.000
_cell.angle_alpha   90.00
_cell.angle_beta   90.00
_cell.angle_gamma   90.00
#
_symmetry.space_group_name_H-M   'P 1'
#
loop_
_entity.id
_entity.type
_entity.pdbx_description
1 polymer ?
#
loop_
_entity_poly.entity_id
_entity_poly.type
_entity_poly.pdbx_seq_one_letter_code
_entity_poly.pdbx_strand_id
1 'polypeptide(L)'
;TVSYSGGASATATWYQSDPTASSTTTAAPGAATITTSATSSAITFAQESPATTVELWVALSGGITSLADGTYAGRNNASFQDSLDAVTSWGTQPLVTLRYAFYNSAKNVTMPANLPSTVTDMQSVFEMASAFNDDIGSWDTSEVSNMGGVFGDASAFNQDISSWSTSAVTNMASMFYNARSFGQGVTTWDIGSWDTSKVTNMSTMFQQAAAFDQNISGWNTAAVTNFDNMFNSATHF
;
A
#
# COMPACT_ATOMS: atom_id res chain seq x y z
N THR A 1 -5.57 10.24 -9.24
CA THR A 1 -5.02 11.49 -8.67
C THR A 1 -3.84 11.11 -7.80
N VAL A 2 -2.64 11.63 -8.09
CA VAL A 2 -1.46 11.47 -7.25
C VAL A 2 -1.32 12.72 -6.41
N SER A 3 -1.36 12.60 -5.09
CA SER A 3 -1.14 13.72 -4.18
C SER A 3 0.30 13.70 -3.70
N TYR A 4 0.90 14.86 -3.54
CA TYR A 4 2.23 15.01 -2.96
C TYR A 4 2.26 16.15 -1.96
N SER A 5 3.12 16.05 -0.97
CA SER A 5 3.45 17.14 -0.05
C SER A 5 4.94 17.41 -0.14
N GLY A 6 5.32 18.66 -0.31
CA GLY A 6 6.74 19.05 -0.39
C GLY A 6 6.94 20.49 -0.77
N GLY A 7 8.14 21.03 -0.51
CA GLY A 7 8.46 22.44 -0.71
C GLY A 7 8.72 22.81 -2.17
N ALA A 8 8.49 24.02 -2.47
CA ALA A 8 8.77 24.93 -3.58
C ALA A 8 8.53 24.48 -5.03
N SER A 9 8.79 23.28 -5.48
CA SER A 9 8.35 22.77 -6.80
C SER A 9 8.59 21.28 -6.93
N ALA A 10 7.58 20.57 -7.42
CA ALA A 10 7.71 19.17 -7.82
C ALA A 10 7.32 19.03 -9.29
N THR A 11 8.08 18.25 -10.05
CA THR A 11 7.77 17.96 -11.44
C THR A 11 7.37 16.48 -11.53
N ALA A 12 6.18 16.21 -12.04
CA ALA A 12 5.78 14.88 -12.43
C ALA A 12 5.79 14.80 -13.94
N THR A 13 6.57 13.87 -14.47
CA THR A 13 6.56 13.56 -15.90
C THR A 13 5.99 12.17 -16.07
N TRP A 14 4.98 12.02 -16.89
CA TRP A 14 4.37 10.74 -17.19
C TRP A 14 4.53 10.42 -18.66
N TYR A 15 4.67 9.13 -18.96
CA TYR A 15 4.84 8.63 -20.31
C TYR A 15 3.82 7.52 -20.53
N GLN A 16 3.19 7.52 -21.69
CA GLN A 16 2.39 6.40 -22.16
C GLN A 16 3.24 5.59 -23.14
N SER A 17 3.39 4.28 -22.92
CA SER A 17 4.00 3.42 -23.90
C SER A 17 3.02 3.14 -25.04
N ASP A 18 3.42 3.37 -26.26
CA ASP A 18 2.71 2.89 -27.45
C ASP A 18 3.17 1.47 -27.76
N PRO A 19 2.32 0.45 -27.64
CA PRO A 19 2.69 -0.94 -27.91
C PRO A 19 3.07 -1.19 -29.39
N THR A 20 2.85 -0.22 -30.28
CA THR A 20 3.18 -0.30 -31.69
C THR A 20 4.47 0.45 -32.06
N ALA A 21 5.03 1.25 -31.14
CA ALA A 21 6.24 2.01 -31.39
C ALA A 21 7.49 1.18 -31.07
N SER A 22 8.21 0.81 -32.10
CA SER A 22 9.58 0.28 -32.01
C SER A 22 10.50 1.38 -31.49
N SER A 23 10.85 1.32 -30.21
CA SER A 23 11.85 2.11 -29.50
C SER A 23 11.77 3.64 -29.71
N THR A 24 11.18 4.32 -28.82
CA THR A 24 11.57 5.61 -28.24
C THR A 24 10.42 6.12 -27.38
N THR A 25 10.69 6.46 -26.14
CA THR A 25 9.80 7.19 -25.25
C THR A 25 9.30 8.45 -25.93
N THR A 26 8.12 8.40 -26.48
CA THR A 26 7.44 9.61 -26.99
C THR A 26 6.65 10.18 -25.82
N ALA A 27 6.98 11.40 -25.43
CA ALA A 27 6.13 12.12 -24.49
C ALA A 27 4.71 12.20 -25.08
N ALA A 28 3.71 11.70 -24.34
CA ALA A 28 2.34 11.82 -24.77
C ALA A 28 1.96 13.30 -24.92
N PRO A 29 1.12 13.67 -25.90
CA PRO A 29 0.60 15.03 -25.98
C PRO A 29 -0.19 15.31 -24.69
N GLY A 30 0.38 16.15 -23.83
CA GLY A 30 -0.18 16.46 -22.52
C GLY A 30 0.78 16.34 -21.34
N ALA A 31 2.10 16.33 -21.58
CA ALA A 31 3.05 16.44 -20.48
C ALA A 31 2.75 17.70 -19.66
N ALA A 32 2.18 17.51 -18.48
CA ALA A 32 1.89 18.58 -17.55
C ALA A 32 3.11 18.83 -16.67
N THR A 33 3.75 19.96 -16.83
CA THR A 33 4.70 20.46 -15.83
C THR A 33 3.88 21.09 -14.71
N ILE A 34 3.90 20.47 -13.54
CA ILE A 34 3.20 21.01 -12.38
C ILE A 34 4.21 21.79 -11.57
N THR A 35 4.11 23.10 -11.68
CA THR A 35 4.85 24.01 -10.81
C THR A 35 3.97 24.32 -9.62
N THR A 36 4.37 23.92 -8.43
CA THR A 36 3.60 24.16 -7.21
C THR A 36 4.34 25.13 -6.31
N SER A 37 3.64 26.14 -5.88
CA SER A 37 4.00 26.90 -4.70
C SER A 37 3.21 26.31 -3.53
N ALA A 38 3.90 25.60 -2.66
CA ALA A 38 3.48 25.18 -1.32
C ALA A 38 2.06 24.61 -1.17
N THR A 39 1.96 23.46 -0.58
CA THR A 39 0.93 22.87 0.29
C THR A 39 0.16 21.66 -0.18
N SER A 40 -0.10 21.39 -1.36
CA SER A 40 -0.58 20.10 -1.92
C SER A 40 -1.22 20.34 -3.28
N SER A 41 -0.84 19.56 -4.27
CA SER A 41 -1.52 19.58 -5.57
C SER A 41 -1.87 18.16 -5.99
N ALA A 42 -3.09 17.98 -6.42
CA ALA A 42 -3.56 16.72 -7.00
C ALA A 42 -3.25 16.71 -8.49
N ILE A 43 -2.60 15.64 -8.96
CA ILE A 43 -2.39 15.40 -10.38
C ILE A 43 -3.53 14.51 -10.86
N THR A 44 -4.39 15.06 -11.73
CA THR A 44 -5.46 14.28 -12.34
C THR A 44 -5.02 13.81 -13.72
N PHE A 45 -5.02 12.51 -13.94
CA PHE A 45 -4.77 11.90 -15.24
C PHE A 45 -6.12 11.69 -15.94
N ALA A 46 -6.31 12.27 -17.11
CA ALA A 46 -7.44 11.96 -17.96
C ALA A 46 -7.05 10.80 -18.88
N GLN A 47 -7.77 9.69 -18.81
CA GLN A 47 -7.60 8.57 -19.71
C GLN A 47 -8.36 8.87 -21.00
N GLU A 48 -7.66 9.01 -22.11
CA GLU A 48 -8.25 9.05 -23.43
C GLU A 48 -8.20 7.66 -24.06
N SER A 49 -9.32 6.92 -23.95
CA SER A 49 -9.74 5.76 -24.77
C SER A 49 -8.85 4.48 -24.83
N PRO A 50 -9.39 3.30 -25.22
CA PRO A 50 -9.01 2.03 -24.62
C PRO A 50 -7.68 1.50 -25.16
N ALA A 51 -6.59 1.81 -24.50
CA ALA A 51 -5.36 1.04 -24.64
C ALA A 51 -5.44 -0.19 -23.72
N THR A 52 -5.05 -1.35 -24.23
CA THR A 52 -5.11 -2.62 -23.53
C THR A 52 -4.05 -2.77 -22.42
N THR A 53 -3.09 -1.85 -22.32
CA THR A 53 -2.10 -1.78 -21.24
C THR A 53 -1.57 -0.35 -21.17
N VAL A 54 -1.62 0.26 -19.99
CA VAL A 54 -1.02 1.58 -19.72
C VAL A 54 0.11 1.39 -18.73
N GLU A 55 1.36 1.55 -19.18
CA GLU A 55 2.49 1.72 -18.27
C GLU A 55 2.61 3.19 -17.92
N LEU A 56 2.39 3.52 -16.66
CA LEU A 56 2.55 4.88 -16.16
C LEU A 56 3.88 5.01 -15.43
N TRP A 57 4.81 5.69 -16.05
CA TRP A 57 6.07 6.08 -15.42
C TRP A 57 5.88 7.45 -14.77
N VAL A 58 5.90 7.51 -13.46
CA VAL A 58 5.92 8.78 -12.73
C VAL A 58 7.33 9.01 -12.23
N ALA A 59 8.06 9.91 -12.89
CA ALA A 59 9.33 10.41 -12.37
C ALA A 59 9.02 11.54 -11.40
N LEU A 60 9.20 11.29 -10.12
CA LEU A 60 9.00 12.28 -9.06
C LEU A 60 10.33 13.00 -8.79
N SER A 61 10.33 14.34 -8.87
CA SER A 61 11.47 15.19 -8.53
C SER A 61 11.04 16.31 -7.56
N GLY A 62 11.96 16.74 -6.70
CA GLY A 62 11.63 17.72 -5.65
C GLY A 62 11.05 17.04 -4.40
N GLY A 63 11.26 17.50 -3.22
CA GLY A 63 11.00 16.92 -1.90
C GLY A 63 9.66 16.22 -1.67
N ILE A 64 9.33 15.22 -2.50
CA ILE A 64 8.11 14.42 -2.36
C ILE A 64 8.31 13.41 -1.24
N THR A 65 7.50 13.52 -0.21
CA THR A 65 7.57 12.66 0.99
C THR A 65 6.39 11.70 1.11
N SER A 66 5.38 11.85 0.23
CA SER A 66 4.16 11.05 0.28
C SER A 66 3.74 10.59 -1.11
N LEU A 67 3.46 9.32 -1.27
CA LEU A 67 2.68 8.78 -2.35
C LEU A 67 1.33 8.36 -1.75
N ALA A 68 0.30 9.09 -2.01
CA ALA A 68 -1.03 8.80 -1.54
C ALA A 68 -2.05 9.03 -2.64
N ASP A 69 -3.06 8.19 -2.70
CA ASP A 69 -4.30 8.52 -3.37
C ASP A 69 -4.99 9.65 -2.59
N GLY A 70 -5.04 10.83 -3.17
CA GLY A 70 -5.48 12.07 -2.51
C GLY A 70 -6.93 12.13 -2.08
N THR A 71 -7.67 11.04 -1.99
CA THR A 71 -9.12 11.12 -1.76
C THR A 71 -9.65 10.19 -0.67
N TYR A 72 -9.35 10.49 0.57
CA TYR A 72 -10.25 10.06 1.64
C TYR A 72 -11.61 10.82 1.59
N ALA A 73 -11.70 11.92 0.90
CA ALA A 73 -12.89 12.78 0.84
C ALA A 73 -13.92 12.42 -0.26
N GLY A 74 -13.67 11.42 -1.11
CA GLY A 74 -14.60 11.06 -2.18
C GLY A 74 -14.27 9.71 -2.79
N ARG A 75 -14.86 8.67 -2.26
CA ARG A 75 -14.69 7.24 -2.55
C ARG A 75 -14.93 6.79 -4.00
N ASN A 76 -14.58 7.51 -5.04
CA ASN A 76 -14.93 7.15 -6.42
C ASN A 76 -13.88 7.50 -7.49
N ASN A 77 -12.56 7.42 -7.21
CA ASN A 77 -11.56 7.46 -8.29
C ASN A 77 -11.00 6.07 -8.64
N ALA A 78 -11.90 5.15 -8.98
CA ALA A 78 -11.56 3.82 -9.46
C ALA A 78 -10.65 3.83 -10.72
N SER A 79 -10.60 4.92 -11.47
CA SER A 79 -10.02 4.92 -12.81
C SER A 79 -8.49 4.88 -12.88
N PHE A 80 -7.76 5.39 -11.89
CA PHE A 80 -6.29 5.34 -11.90
C PHE A 80 -5.78 4.02 -11.30
N GLN A 81 -6.31 3.63 -10.17
CA GLN A 81 -5.93 2.39 -9.47
C GLN A 81 -6.30 1.15 -10.28
N ASP A 82 -7.43 1.19 -11.02
CA ASP A 82 -7.84 0.13 -11.92
C ASP A 82 -6.99 0.05 -13.20
N SER A 83 -6.17 1.05 -13.48
CA SER A 83 -5.28 1.08 -14.64
C SER A 83 -3.84 0.68 -14.30
N LEU A 84 -3.45 0.69 -13.01
CA LEU A 84 -2.08 0.41 -12.60
C LEU A 84 -1.83 -1.10 -12.54
N ASP A 85 -0.90 -1.58 -13.38
CA ASP A 85 -0.49 -2.98 -13.41
C ASP A 85 0.77 -3.24 -12.57
N ALA A 86 1.69 -2.26 -12.49
CA ALA A 86 2.94 -2.40 -11.74
C ALA A 86 3.50 -1.07 -11.26
N VAL A 87 4.16 -1.12 -10.10
CA VAL A 87 5.12 -0.10 -9.66
C VAL A 87 6.51 -0.70 -9.84
N THR A 88 7.31 -0.17 -10.74
CA THR A 88 8.63 -0.74 -11.05
C THR A 88 9.75 -0.14 -10.20
N SER A 89 9.53 1.04 -9.63
CA SER A 89 10.47 1.73 -8.74
C SER A 89 9.75 2.80 -7.92
N TRP A 90 10.21 2.99 -6.70
CA TRP A 90 9.75 4.09 -5.84
C TRP A 90 10.40 5.44 -6.19
N GLY A 91 11.30 5.47 -7.18
CA GLY A 91 12.08 6.65 -7.50
C GLY A 91 13.21 6.90 -6.49
N THR A 92 13.75 8.11 -6.51
CA THR A 92 14.89 8.53 -5.65
C THR A 92 14.47 9.44 -4.50
N GLN A 93 13.18 9.72 -4.35
CA GLN A 93 12.69 10.62 -3.32
C GLN A 93 12.52 9.90 -1.98
N PRO A 94 12.77 10.58 -0.85
CA PRO A 94 12.59 10.00 0.47
C PRO A 94 11.10 9.93 0.82
N LEU A 95 10.41 8.90 0.33
CA LEU A 95 9.01 8.65 0.68
C LEU A 95 8.91 8.32 2.18
N VAL A 96 8.11 9.05 2.91
CA VAL A 96 7.87 8.84 4.34
C VAL A 96 6.56 8.12 4.60
N THR A 97 5.59 8.28 3.72
CA THR A 97 4.29 7.63 3.85
C THR A 97 3.78 7.08 2.52
N LEU A 98 3.23 5.87 2.59
CA LEU A 98 2.46 5.22 1.52
C LEU A 98 0.97 5.12 1.88
N ARG A 99 0.52 5.92 2.84
CA ARG A 99 -0.85 5.91 3.33
C ARG A 99 -1.86 6.01 2.19
N TYR A 100 -2.77 5.03 2.07
CA TYR A 100 -3.79 4.91 1.02
C TYR A 100 -3.23 4.83 -0.41
N ALA A 101 -1.95 4.52 -0.62
CA ALA A 101 -1.32 4.59 -1.95
C ALA A 101 -2.00 3.67 -2.99
N PHE A 102 -2.46 2.50 -2.58
CA PHE A 102 -3.13 1.50 -3.44
C PHE A 102 -4.51 1.12 -2.90
N TYR A 103 -5.12 2.04 -2.15
CA TYR A 103 -6.47 1.86 -1.59
C TYR A 103 -7.49 1.54 -2.68
N ASN A 104 -8.29 0.49 -2.47
CA ASN A 104 -9.36 0.07 -3.39
C ASN A 104 -8.89 -0.27 -4.83
N SER A 105 -7.62 -0.70 -4.99
CA SER A 105 -7.15 -1.18 -6.28
C SER A 105 -7.86 -2.48 -6.67
N ALA A 106 -8.48 -2.51 -7.86
CA ALA A 106 -9.17 -3.69 -8.36
C ALA A 106 -8.22 -4.73 -8.97
N LYS A 107 -6.94 -4.41 -9.14
CA LYS A 107 -5.92 -5.27 -9.74
C LYS A 107 -4.90 -5.78 -8.72
N ASN A 108 -4.28 -6.90 -9.04
CA ASN A 108 -3.04 -7.32 -8.38
C ASN A 108 -1.87 -6.50 -8.96
N VAL A 109 -1.57 -5.39 -8.31
CA VAL A 109 -0.48 -4.49 -8.74
C VAL A 109 0.86 -5.09 -8.34
N THR A 110 1.77 -5.28 -9.30
CA THR A 110 3.13 -5.74 -9.00
C THR A 110 3.93 -4.65 -8.31
N MET A 111 4.61 -5.01 -7.22
CA MET A 111 5.36 -4.08 -6.38
C MET A 111 6.87 -4.21 -6.58
N PRO A 112 7.65 -3.13 -6.34
CA PRO A 112 9.11 -3.24 -6.27
C PRO A 112 9.52 -4.17 -5.14
N ALA A 113 10.63 -4.89 -5.33
CA ALA A 113 11.15 -5.83 -4.34
C ALA A 113 11.54 -5.20 -2.99
N ASN A 114 11.76 -3.89 -2.94
CA ASN A 114 12.18 -3.19 -1.73
C ASN A 114 11.22 -2.06 -1.38
N LEU A 115 10.89 -1.91 -0.10
CA LEU A 115 10.25 -0.72 0.43
C LEU A 115 11.32 0.38 0.64
N PRO A 116 11.03 1.66 0.37
CA PRO A 116 11.94 2.74 0.75
C PRO A 116 12.16 2.76 2.27
N SER A 117 13.42 2.75 2.71
CA SER A 117 13.79 2.72 4.13
C SER A 117 13.35 3.96 4.93
N THR A 118 12.82 4.96 4.26
CA THR A 118 12.28 6.17 4.88
C THR A 118 10.79 6.09 5.19
N VAL A 119 10.11 5.01 4.77
CA VAL A 119 8.66 4.84 5.01
C VAL A 119 8.40 4.48 6.46
N THR A 120 7.61 5.32 7.12
CA THR A 120 7.20 5.12 8.53
C THR A 120 5.71 4.89 8.69
N ASP A 121 4.90 5.21 7.68
CA ASP A 121 3.44 5.08 7.71
C ASP A 121 2.92 4.33 6.48
N MET A 122 2.37 3.14 6.73
CA MET A 122 1.76 2.27 5.74
C MET A 122 0.24 2.13 5.94
N GLN A 123 -0.38 3.04 6.69
CA GLN A 123 -1.81 2.93 6.97
C GLN A 123 -2.63 2.77 5.69
N SER A 124 -3.45 1.72 5.64
CA SER A 124 -4.41 1.48 4.55
C SER A 124 -3.79 1.42 3.14
N VAL A 125 -2.51 1.02 3.03
CA VAL A 125 -1.80 0.98 1.72
C VAL A 125 -2.56 0.16 0.71
N PHE A 126 -3.03 -1.05 1.09
CA PHE A 126 -3.77 -1.97 0.23
C PHE A 126 -5.20 -2.23 0.74
N GLU A 127 -5.74 -1.34 1.56
CA GLU A 127 -7.10 -1.49 2.06
C GLU A 127 -8.09 -1.48 0.90
N MET A 128 -9.04 -2.42 0.91
CA MET A 128 -10.01 -2.69 -0.16
C MET A 128 -9.39 -3.15 -1.51
N ALA A 129 -8.08 -3.37 -1.58
CA ALA A 129 -7.42 -3.92 -2.77
C ALA A 129 -7.72 -5.42 -2.91
N SER A 130 -8.93 -5.76 -3.31
CA SER A 130 -9.49 -7.11 -3.22
C SER A 130 -8.76 -8.17 -4.05
N ALA A 131 -8.03 -7.77 -5.10
CA ALA A 131 -7.23 -8.66 -5.95
C ALA A 131 -5.74 -8.67 -5.59
N PHE A 132 -5.29 -7.81 -4.67
CA PHE A 132 -3.88 -7.70 -4.33
C PHE A 132 -3.36 -8.97 -3.67
N ASN A 133 -2.32 -9.56 -4.25
CA ASN A 133 -1.64 -10.74 -3.72
C ASN A 133 -0.18 -10.83 -4.24
N ASP A 134 0.50 -9.71 -4.42
CA ASP A 134 1.89 -9.68 -4.85
C ASP A 134 2.83 -9.98 -3.69
N ASP A 135 4.00 -10.57 -3.99
CA ASP A 135 5.02 -10.90 -2.98
C ASP A 135 5.77 -9.64 -2.53
N ILE A 136 5.48 -9.23 -1.31
CA ILE A 136 6.11 -8.10 -0.63
C ILE A 136 6.86 -8.54 0.64
N GLY A 137 7.12 -9.83 0.80
CA GLY A 137 7.80 -10.39 1.96
C GLY A 137 9.21 -9.83 2.18
N SER A 138 9.88 -9.44 1.10
CA SER A 138 11.24 -8.84 1.15
C SER A 138 11.29 -7.38 1.58
N TRP A 139 10.16 -6.73 1.82
CA TRP A 139 10.13 -5.33 2.25
C TRP A 139 10.75 -5.13 3.63
N ASP A 140 11.68 -4.20 3.75
CA ASP A 140 12.21 -3.77 5.04
C ASP A 140 11.23 -2.80 5.71
N THR A 141 10.53 -3.31 6.73
CA THR A 141 9.52 -2.56 7.49
C THR A 141 10.05 -2.05 8.84
N SER A 142 11.37 -2.07 9.06
CA SER A 142 11.98 -1.76 10.37
C SER A 142 11.67 -0.36 10.89
N GLU A 143 11.44 0.61 9.99
CA GLU A 143 11.09 1.98 10.35
C GLU A 143 9.57 2.24 10.39
N VAL A 144 8.75 1.24 10.04
CA VAL A 144 7.29 1.42 9.98
C VAL A 144 6.69 1.40 11.38
N SER A 145 6.02 2.50 11.74
CA SER A 145 5.35 2.65 13.03
C SER A 145 3.83 2.48 12.97
N ASN A 146 3.24 2.61 11.78
CA ASN A 146 1.79 2.51 11.58
C ASN A 146 1.46 1.53 10.46
N MET A 147 0.84 0.40 10.83
CA MET A 147 0.35 -0.64 9.93
C MET A 147 -1.19 -0.81 9.99
N GLY A 148 -1.90 0.19 10.49
CA GLY A 148 -3.37 0.12 10.59
C GLY A 148 -4.01 -0.06 9.22
N GLY A 149 -4.88 -1.07 9.06
CA GLY A 149 -5.66 -1.30 7.83
C GLY A 149 -4.85 -1.70 6.59
N VAL A 150 -3.56 -2.06 6.70
CA VAL A 150 -2.70 -2.32 5.51
C VAL A 150 -3.37 -3.26 4.52
N PHE A 151 -3.98 -4.34 4.98
CA PHE A 151 -4.67 -5.35 4.15
C PHE A 151 -6.16 -5.46 4.48
N GLY A 152 -6.76 -4.43 5.07
CA GLY A 152 -8.18 -4.43 5.35
C GLY A 152 -8.99 -4.64 4.06
N ASP A 153 -9.93 -5.60 4.05
CA ASP A 153 -10.70 -5.97 2.86
C ASP A 153 -9.88 -6.45 1.63
N ALA A 154 -8.55 -6.67 1.76
CA ALA A 154 -7.71 -7.28 0.73
C ALA A 154 -7.96 -8.80 0.67
N SER A 155 -9.10 -9.19 0.14
CA SER A 155 -9.64 -10.55 0.27
C SER A 155 -8.80 -11.65 -0.38
N ALA A 156 -7.96 -11.33 -1.36
CA ALA A 156 -7.07 -12.27 -2.02
C ALA A 156 -5.68 -12.39 -1.36
N PHE A 157 -5.30 -11.45 -0.49
CA PHE A 157 -3.95 -11.39 0.06
C PHE A 157 -3.63 -12.62 0.91
N ASN A 158 -2.57 -13.34 0.54
CA ASN A 158 -2.07 -14.54 1.24
C ASN A 158 -0.57 -14.75 0.99
N GLN A 159 0.25 -13.71 1.12
CA GLN A 159 1.70 -13.80 0.94
C GLN A 159 2.44 -13.89 2.28
N ASP A 160 3.66 -14.46 2.23
CA ASP A 160 4.54 -14.58 3.38
C ASP A 160 5.12 -13.21 3.75
N ILE A 161 4.71 -12.70 4.91
CA ILE A 161 5.22 -11.48 5.52
C ILE A 161 5.81 -11.73 6.92
N SER A 162 6.17 -12.98 7.22
CA SER A 162 6.76 -13.36 8.51
C SER A 162 8.10 -12.67 8.78
N SER A 163 8.81 -12.28 7.70
CA SER A 163 10.09 -11.57 7.79
C SER A 163 9.95 -10.07 8.12
N TRP A 164 8.75 -9.51 8.09
CA TRP A 164 8.56 -8.09 8.40
C TRP A 164 8.97 -7.75 9.83
N SER A 165 9.77 -6.71 9.98
CA SER A 165 10.11 -6.15 11.29
C SER A 165 8.95 -5.32 11.82
N THR A 166 8.41 -5.71 12.97
CA THR A 166 7.30 -5.00 13.62
C THR A 166 7.72 -4.26 14.88
N SER A 167 9.02 -4.25 15.19
CA SER A 167 9.57 -3.70 16.44
C SER A 167 9.35 -2.19 16.63
N ALA A 168 9.04 -1.44 15.56
CA ALA A 168 8.68 -0.02 15.62
C ALA A 168 7.16 0.22 15.62
N VAL A 169 6.34 -0.82 15.36
CA VAL A 169 4.90 -0.68 15.13
C VAL A 169 4.14 -0.39 16.42
N THR A 170 3.31 0.64 16.39
CA THR A 170 2.43 1.03 17.50
C THR A 170 0.95 0.81 17.20
N ASN A 171 0.57 0.72 15.92
CA ASN A 171 -0.81 0.55 15.49
C ASN A 171 -0.94 -0.57 14.46
N MET A 172 -1.74 -1.61 14.78
CA MET A 172 -2.12 -2.72 13.90
C MET A 172 -3.64 -2.86 13.78
N ALA A 173 -4.41 -1.82 14.14
CA ALA A 173 -5.87 -1.87 14.04
C ALA A 173 -6.31 -2.20 12.61
N SER A 174 -7.28 -3.12 12.46
CA SER A 174 -7.85 -3.53 11.17
C SER A 174 -6.84 -4.06 10.15
N MET A 175 -5.59 -4.40 10.53
CA MET A 175 -4.53 -4.74 9.56
C MET A 175 -4.95 -5.85 8.59
N PHE A 176 -5.70 -6.84 9.05
CA PHE A 176 -6.26 -7.96 8.27
C PHE A 176 -7.78 -8.05 8.37
N TYR A 177 -8.44 -6.92 8.64
CA TYR A 177 -9.90 -6.88 8.67
C TYR A 177 -10.46 -7.44 7.36
N ASN A 178 -11.31 -8.50 7.45
CA ASN A 178 -11.93 -9.16 6.29
C ASN A 178 -10.93 -9.64 5.18
N ALA A 179 -9.65 -9.84 5.53
CA ALA A 179 -8.64 -10.47 4.65
C ALA A 179 -8.86 -12.00 4.63
N ARG A 180 -9.83 -12.44 3.86
CA ARG A 180 -10.43 -13.78 3.95
C ARG A 180 -9.50 -14.91 3.57
N SER A 181 -8.47 -14.65 2.75
CA SER A 181 -7.50 -15.66 2.31
C SER A 181 -6.23 -15.67 3.16
N PHE A 182 -5.99 -14.69 4.01
CA PHE A 182 -4.76 -14.59 4.79
C PHE A 182 -4.57 -15.78 5.74
N GLY A 183 -3.49 -16.54 5.53
CA GLY A 183 -3.21 -17.77 6.26
C GLY A 183 -3.82 -19.04 5.63
N GLN A 184 -4.57 -18.95 4.54
CA GLN A 184 -5.22 -20.08 3.93
C GLN A 184 -4.21 -21.13 3.42
N GLY A 185 -4.27 -22.35 3.99
CA GLY A 185 -3.42 -23.46 3.57
C GLY A 185 -1.93 -23.30 3.89
N VAL A 186 -1.57 -22.33 4.72
CA VAL A 186 -0.19 -22.00 5.05
C VAL A 186 0.32 -22.92 6.14
N THR A 187 1.49 -23.56 5.89
CA THR A 187 2.17 -24.44 6.84
C THR A 187 3.65 -24.11 7.01
N THR A 188 4.16 -23.13 6.25
CA THR A 188 5.60 -22.85 6.13
C THR A 188 6.04 -21.52 6.74
N TRP A 189 5.10 -20.62 7.03
CA TRP A 189 5.36 -19.33 7.66
C TRP A 189 4.24 -18.97 8.64
N ASP A 190 4.56 -18.16 9.61
CA ASP A 190 3.61 -17.57 10.54
C ASP A 190 4.10 -16.18 10.99
N ILE A 191 3.17 -15.42 11.57
CA ILE A 191 3.46 -14.10 12.12
C ILE A 191 3.68 -14.13 13.65
N GLY A 192 3.86 -15.30 14.23
CA GLY A 192 4.07 -15.46 15.67
C GLY A 192 5.39 -14.87 16.18
N SER A 193 6.37 -14.70 15.28
CA SER A 193 7.66 -14.09 15.58
C SER A 193 7.65 -12.56 15.60
N TRP A 194 6.57 -11.92 15.23
CA TRP A 194 6.47 -10.46 15.23
C TRP A 194 6.65 -9.87 16.63
N ASP A 195 7.47 -8.83 16.74
CA ASP A 195 7.61 -8.06 17.98
C ASP A 195 6.43 -7.10 18.12
N THR A 196 5.50 -7.44 19.00
CA THR A 196 4.30 -6.64 19.28
C THR A 196 4.42 -5.80 20.54
N SER A 197 5.62 -5.73 21.15
CA SER A 197 5.83 -5.11 22.47
C SER A 197 5.47 -3.63 22.54
N LYS A 198 5.45 -2.91 21.40
CA LYS A 198 5.07 -1.50 21.31
C LYS A 198 3.67 -1.27 20.78
N VAL A 199 2.97 -2.31 20.35
CA VAL A 199 1.63 -2.16 19.78
C VAL A 199 0.64 -1.77 20.87
N THR A 200 -0.10 -0.69 20.63
CA THR A 200 -1.10 -0.17 21.55
C THR A 200 -2.53 -0.43 21.08
N ASN A 201 -2.73 -0.66 19.79
CA ASN A 201 -4.06 -0.87 19.19
C ASN A 201 -4.05 -2.06 18.23
N MET A 202 -4.85 -3.09 18.55
CA MET A 202 -5.11 -4.28 17.75
C MET A 202 -6.61 -4.45 17.46
N SER A 203 -7.41 -3.38 17.59
CA SER A 203 -8.86 -3.47 17.37
C SER A 203 -9.15 -3.96 15.95
N THR A 204 -10.11 -4.87 15.83
CA THR A 204 -10.60 -5.45 14.57
C THR A 204 -9.51 -6.09 13.68
N MET A 205 -8.30 -6.35 14.23
CA MET A 205 -7.13 -6.76 13.43
C MET A 205 -7.40 -7.97 12.54
N PHE A 206 -8.09 -8.99 13.05
CA PHE A 206 -8.46 -10.22 12.32
C PHE A 206 -9.98 -10.39 12.22
N GLN A 207 -10.75 -9.34 12.45
CA GLN A 207 -12.20 -9.43 12.31
C GLN A 207 -12.57 -9.89 10.89
N GLN A 208 -13.36 -10.97 10.79
CA GLN A 208 -13.78 -11.59 9.53
C GLN A 208 -12.62 -12.18 8.67
N ALA A 209 -11.41 -12.31 9.22
CA ALA A 209 -10.30 -13.01 8.57
C ALA A 209 -10.55 -14.54 8.64
N ALA A 210 -11.39 -15.04 7.74
CA ALA A 210 -11.99 -16.36 7.88
C ALA A 210 -10.98 -17.52 7.81
N ALA A 211 -9.86 -17.38 7.09
CA ALA A 211 -8.85 -18.41 6.95
C ALA A 211 -7.70 -18.30 7.96
N PHE A 212 -7.69 -17.27 8.80
CA PHE A 212 -6.62 -17.05 9.75
C PHE A 212 -6.61 -18.13 10.84
N ASP A 213 -5.50 -18.86 10.94
CA ASP A 213 -5.28 -19.94 11.91
C ASP A 213 -3.77 -20.05 12.24
N GLN A 214 -3.10 -18.94 12.50
CA GLN A 214 -1.67 -18.92 12.79
C GLN A 214 -1.40 -18.81 14.28
N ASN A 215 -0.25 -19.38 14.71
CA ASN A 215 0.18 -19.31 16.09
C ASN A 215 0.73 -17.91 16.44
N ILE A 216 0.03 -17.19 17.30
CA ILE A 216 0.41 -15.88 17.80
C ILE A 216 0.71 -15.89 19.30
N SER A 217 0.95 -17.06 19.90
CA SER A 217 1.23 -17.20 21.32
C SER A 217 2.51 -16.49 21.79
N GLY A 218 3.40 -16.15 20.84
CA GLY A 218 4.61 -15.38 21.11
C GLY A 218 4.42 -13.88 21.26
N TRP A 219 3.23 -13.35 20.98
CA TRP A 219 2.99 -11.91 20.98
C TRP A 219 2.98 -11.32 22.39
N ASN A 220 3.75 -10.23 22.56
CA ASN A 220 3.70 -9.43 23.77
C ASN A 220 2.61 -8.38 23.69
N THR A 221 1.52 -8.60 24.41
CA THR A 221 0.35 -7.71 24.40
C THR A 221 0.29 -6.74 25.58
N ALA A 222 1.36 -6.61 26.35
CA ALA A 222 1.36 -5.80 27.57
C ALA A 222 1.10 -4.31 27.34
N ALA A 223 1.43 -3.78 26.16
CA ALA A 223 1.19 -2.38 25.80
C ALA A 223 -0.18 -2.14 25.14
N VAL A 224 -0.89 -3.20 24.75
CA VAL A 224 -2.14 -3.07 24.00
C VAL A 224 -3.29 -2.58 24.90
N THR A 225 -3.90 -1.48 24.49
CA THR A 225 -5.01 -0.87 25.21
C THR A 225 -6.37 -1.07 24.52
N ASN A 226 -6.36 -1.51 23.25
CA ASN A 226 -7.58 -1.74 22.49
C ASN A 226 -7.50 -3.06 21.70
N PHE A 227 -8.39 -4.02 22.06
CA PHE A 227 -8.60 -5.31 21.39
C PHE A 227 -10.02 -5.45 20.83
N ASP A 228 -10.79 -4.37 20.72
CA ASP A 228 -12.20 -4.43 20.35
C ASP A 228 -12.38 -5.25 19.05
N ASN A 229 -13.21 -6.31 19.13
CA ASN A 229 -13.55 -7.18 18.01
C ASN A 229 -12.38 -7.83 17.28
N MET A 230 -11.17 -7.96 17.87
CA MET A 230 -9.95 -8.43 17.21
C MET A 230 -10.15 -9.71 16.40
N PHE A 231 -10.91 -10.68 16.90
CA PHE A 231 -11.17 -11.98 16.26
C PHE A 231 -12.65 -12.21 15.94
N ASN A 232 -13.46 -11.15 15.95
CA ASN A 232 -14.90 -11.30 15.68
C ASN A 232 -15.10 -11.90 14.27
N SER A 233 -15.75 -13.09 14.21
CA SER A 233 -15.98 -13.83 12.97
C SER A 233 -14.71 -14.34 12.26
N ALA A 234 -13.59 -14.48 12.95
CA ALA A 234 -12.41 -15.24 12.49
C ALA A 234 -12.69 -16.75 12.72
N THR A 235 -13.30 -17.40 11.75
CA THR A 235 -13.96 -18.72 11.96
C THR A 235 -13.02 -19.91 12.07
N HIS A 236 -11.74 -19.79 11.71
CA HIS A 236 -10.74 -20.83 11.83
C HIS A 236 -9.75 -20.63 12.99
N PHE A 237 -9.75 -19.47 13.61
CA PHE A 237 -8.90 -19.14 14.75
C PHE A 237 -9.46 -19.67 16.09
#